data_1c9c2b14264dc770a544574b126b697b
#
_entry.id   1c9c2b14264dc770a544574b126b697b
#
_cell.length_a   1.000
_cell.length_b   1.000
_cell.length_c   1.000
_cell.angle_alpha   90.00
_cell.angle_beta   90.00
_cell.angle_gamma   90.00
#
_symmetry.space_group_name_H-M   'P 1'
#
loop_
_entity.id
_entity.type
_entity.pdbx_description
1 polymer ?
#
loop_
_entity_poly.entity_id
_entity_poly.type
_entity_poly.pdbx_seq_one_letter_code
_entity_poly.pdbx_strand_id
1 'polypeptide(L)'
;MEEEIRKEFMELLRLLDEGKLQEFKDKATECPPVDIAEGLEEIEDEGRVLRVFRMLPKDISSDVFSYMTSEQQQLIAESATNAELKALVDDMFMDDTVDFLEEMPANVVKKVLQNADEGTRKTINQFLNYPENSAGSLMTIEYVDLHDYFTVRKAMDYIRRTGIDKETVYTCYVIDDQRKLVGQVSLRKLIIAPESACIRDIMDTNIVSAVTTDDQEAVADDFRRYDLTSVAVCDKENRLVGIITIDDIVDVIQDENTEDIKKMAAIIPSDEDYMKTSVWSLVAHRLPWLMLLMISATFTSTIITHFETLLSGAVLLTAFIPMLMDSAGNSGSQTSVTVIRNLALGEIELRDWPRVLIKEIGVAVVSGAALALVNFLRIIIFTNTSMMIAAVVSVTLFCTVIIAMIVGCLLPIGAKKIGFDPAVMASPMITTIVDACSLMIYFLIASTILGL
;
A
#
# COMPACT_ATOMS: atom_id res chain seq x y z
N MET A 1 -20.63 -14.96 -6.17
CA MET A 1 -20.60 -14.04 -5.03
C MET A 1 -21.23 -12.72 -5.42
N GLU A 2 -20.67 -11.93 -6.34
CA GLU A 2 -21.25 -10.63 -6.80
C GLU A 2 -22.71 -10.72 -7.29
N GLU A 3 -23.10 -11.75 -8.07
CA GLU A 3 -24.51 -11.94 -8.48
C GLU A 3 -25.47 -12.23 -7.31
N GLU A 4 -25.00 -12.85 -6.25
CA GLU A 4 -25.78 -13.18 -5.06
C GLU A 4 -25.98 -11.94 -4.18
N ILE A 5 -24.91 -11.16 -3.95
CA ILE A 5 -24.94 -9.88 -3.24
C ILE A 5 -25.90 -8.92 -3.93
N ARG A 6 -25.73 -8.77 -5.24
CA ARG A 6 -26.60 -7.91 -6.05
C ARG A 6 -28.07 -8.32 -5.98
N LYS A 7 -28.34 -9.63 -5.94
CA LYS A 7 -29.72 -10.14 -5.83
C LYS A 7 -30.32 -9.83 -4.46
N GLU A 8 -29.56 -9.97 -3.39
CA GLU A 8 -30.02 -9.61 -2.04
C GLU A 8 -30.28 -8.13 -1.90
N PHE A 9 -29.40 -7.29 -2.41
CA PHE A 9 -29.60 -5.84 -2.41
C PHE A 9 -30.82 -5.41 -3.26
N MET A 10 -31.03 -6.02 -4.43
CA MET A 10 -32.23 -5.75 -5.23
C MET A 10 -33.52 -6.19 -4.52
N GLU A 11 -33.47 -7.22 -3.67
CA GLU A 11 -34.59 -7.59 -2.83
C GLU A 11 -34.89 -6.55 -1.74
N LEU A 12 -33.83 -5.98 -1.12
CA LEU A 12 -33.95 -4.86 -0.18
C LEU A 12 -34.64 -3.66 -0.85
N LEU A 13 -34.18 -3.27 -2.04
CA LEU A 13 -34.80 -2.17 -2.78
C LEU A 13 -36.28 -2.44 -3.11
N ARG A 14 -36.61 -3.67 -3.48
CA ARG A 14 -38.00 -4.06 -3.75
C ARG A 14 -38.88 -3.94 -2.52
N LEU A 15 -38.42 -4.40 -1.36
CA LEU A 15 -39.17 -4.27 -0.10
C LEU A 15 -39.42 -2.82 0.26
N LEU A 16 -38.43 -1.94 0.05
CA LEU A 16 -38.57 -0.51 0.26
C LEU A 16 -39.59 0.11 -0.69
N ASP A 17 -39.53 -0.23 -1.99
CA ASP A 17 -40.46 0.28 -3.01
C ASP A 17 -41.91 -0.22 -2.80
N GLU A 18 -42.09 -1.43 -2.27
CA GLU A 18 -43.39 -2.00 -1.86
C GLU A 18 -43.92 -1.36 -0.54
N GLY A 19 -43.11 -0.55 0.17
CA GLY A 19 -43.48 0.07 1.43
C GLY A 19 -43.47 -0.87 2.63
N LYS A 20 -42.82 -2.04 2.50
CA LYS A 20 -42.72 -3.06 3.55
C LYS A 20 -41.53 -2.76 4.49
N LEU A 21 -41.63 -1.64 5.21
CA LEU A 21 -40.52 -1.10 5.99
C LEU A 21 -39.98 -2.05 7.07
N GLN A 22 -40.84 -2.86 7.69
CA GLN A 22 -40.39 -3.79 8.73
C GLN A 22 -39.58 -4.94 8.09
N GLU A 23 -40.11 -5.53 7.01
CA GLU A 23 -39.40 -6.60 6.27
C GLU A 23 -38.07 -6.08 5.70
N PHE A 24 -38.02 -4.84 5.24
CA PHE A 24 -36.80 -4.16 4.81
C PHE A 24 -35.75 -4.08 5.94
N LYS A 25 -36.15 -3.61 7.13
CA LYS A 25 -35.27 -3.48 8.29
C LYS A 25 -34.73 -4.84 8.76
N ASP A 26 -35.63 -5.82 8.88
CA ASP A 26 -35.25 -7.16 9.29
C ASP A 26 -34.24 -7.76 8.28
N LYS A 27 -34.50 -7.61 6.99
CA LYS A 27 -33.59 -8.09 5.93
C LYS A 27 -32.27 -7.32 5.91
N ALA A 28 -32.28 -6.01 6.09
CA ALA A 28 -31.08 -5.19 6.17
C ALA A 28 -30.15 -5.59 7.32
N THR A 29 -30.72 -5.97 8.49
CA THR A 29 -29.94 -6.47 9.63
C THR A 29 -29.32 -7.86 9.36
N GLU A 30 -29.86 -8.65 8.43
CA GLU A 30 -29.29 -9.94 8.02
C GLU A 30 -28.15 -9.80 6.99
N CYS A 31 -28.10 -8.68 6.24
CA CYS A 31 -27.09 -8.44 5.23
C CYS A 31 -25.82 -7.84 5.86
N PRO A 32 -24.61 -8.26 5.40
CA PRO A 32 -23.38 -7.59 5.81
C PRO A 32 -23.41 -6.09 5.45
N PRO A 33 -22.96 -5.18 6.33
CA PRO A 33 -22.94 -3.73 6.05
C PRO A 33 -22.20 -3.35 4.77
N VAL A 34 -21.08 -4.01 4.48
CA VAL A 34 -20.28 -3.81 3.25
C VAL A 34 -21.09 -4.09 1.99
N ASP A 35 -21.88 -5.17 1.97
CA ASP A 35 -22.71 -5.54 0.79
C ASP A 35 -23.81 -4.51 0.53
N ILE A 36 -24.32 -3.88 1.60
CA ILE A 36 -25.31 -2.78 1.48
C ILE A 36 -24.63 -1.53 0.92
N ALA A 37 -23.42 -1.21 1.38
CA ALA A 37 -22.64 -0.07 0.88
C ALA A 37 -22.28 -0.23 -0.60
N GLU A 38 -21.76 -1.39 -1.02
CA GLU A 38 -21.51 -1.72 -2.43
C GLU A 38 -22.78 -1.63 -3.28
N GLY A 39 -23.91 -2.13 -2.76
CA GLY A 39 -25.19 -2.02 -3.46
C GLY A 39 -25.68 -0.58 -3.60
N LEU A 40 -25.41 0.30 -2.64
CA LEU A 40 -25.71 1.72 -2.72
C LEU A 40 -24.86 2.43 -3.78
N GLU A 41 -23.63 1.99 -4.02
CA GLU A 41 -22.74 2.53 -5.07
C GLU A 41 -23.31 2.29 -6.48
N GLU A 42 -24.06 1.20 -6.70
CA GLU A 42 -24.72 0.94 -8.00
C GLU A 42 -25.90 1.86 -8.30
N ILE A 43 -26.35 2.69 -7.33
CA ILE A 43 -27.51 3.57 -7.51
C ILE A 43 -27.06 4.94 -8.03
N GLU A 44 -27.43 5.27 -9.27
CA GLU A 44 -27.13 6.58 -9.87
C GLU A 44 -27.98 7.75 -9.29
N ASP A 45 -29.15 7.46 -8.72
CA ASP A 45 -30.04 8.48 -8.16
C ASP A 45 -29.70 8.80 -6.70
N GLU A 46 -29.04 9.93 -6.50
CA GLU A 46 -28.68 10.46 -5.16
C GLU A 46 -29.87 10.52 -4.19
N GLY A 47 -31.05 10.89 -4.68
CA GLY A 47 -32.26 10.93 -3.85
C GLY A 47 -32.68 9.54 -3.36
N ARG A 48 -32.43 8.51 -4.16
CA ARG A 48 -32.69 7.11 -3.81
C ARG A 48 -31.68 6.60 -2.81
N VAL A 49 -30.39 6.91 -2.99
CA VAL A 49 -29.31 6.59 -1.99
C VAL A 49 -29.68 7.15 -0.62
N LEU A 50 -29.99 8.44 -0.54
CA LEU A 50 -30.42 9.10 0.69
C LEU A 50 -31.66 8.47 1.33
N ARG A 51 -32.63 8.05 0.51
CA ARG A 51 -33.85 7.40 1.00
C ARG A 51 -33.56 6.03 1.58
N VAL A 52 -32.76 5.22 0.89
CA VAL A 52 -32.36 3.88 1.37
C VAL A 52 -31.61 4.01 2.68
N PHE A 53 -30.56 4.84 2.70
CA PHE A 53 -29.73 5.05 3.89
C PHE A 53 -30.55 5.49 5.12
N ARG A 54 -31.45 6.46 4.97
CA ARG A 54 -32.31 6.92 6.08
C ARG A 54 -33.30 5.88 6.60
N MET A 55 -33.57 4.82 5.85
CA MET A 55 -34.46 3.74 6.25
C MET A 55 -33.73 2.58 6.92
N LEU A 56 -32.38 2.56 6.86
CA LEU A 56 -31.59 1.55 7.55
C LEU A 56 -31.84 1.58 9.05
N PRO A 57 -31.76 0.42 9.72
CA PRO A 57 -31.70 0.35 11.17
C PRO A 57 -30.50 1.16 11.70
N LYS A 58 -30.66 1.78 12.87
CA LYS A 58 -29.60 2.62 13.46
C LYS A 58 -28.36 1.83 13.85
N ASP A 59 -28.56 0.59 14.26
CA ASP A 59 -27.52 -0.35 14.70
C ASP A 59 -26.56 -0.82 13.58
N ILE A 60 -26.91 -0.59 12.32
CA ILE A 60 -26.06 -0.93 11.16
C ILE A 60 -25.75 0.29 10.28
N SER A 61 -26.37 1.44 10.54
CA SER A 61 -26.24 2.60 9.65
C SER A 61 -24.85 3.26 9.72
N SER A 62 -24.19 3.23 10.87
CA SER A 62 -22.82 3.68 11.06
C SER A 62 -21.83 2.76 10.31
N ASP A 63 -21.99 1.45 10.47
CA ASP A 63 -21.15 0.47 9.80
C ASP A 63 -21.31 0.52 8.28
N VAL A 64 -22.55 0.68 7.77
CA VAL A 64 -22.78 0.88 6.33
C VAL A 64 -22.13 2.18 5.85
N PHE A 65 -22.17 3.23 6.65
CA PHE A 65 -21.61 4.52 6.30
C PHE A 65 -20.08 4.48 6.20
N SER A 66 -19.38 3.76 7.09
CA SER A 66 -17.91 3.64 7.03
C SER A 66 -17.44 2.92 5.76
N TYR A 67 -18.21 1.94 5.26
CA TYR A 67 -17.92 1.25 3.99
C TYR A 67 -18.34 2.00 2.71
N MET A 68 -19.02 3.16 2.81
CA MET A 68 -19.46 3.92 1.64
C MET A 68 -18.31 4.71 1.02
N THR A 69 -18.42 4.99 -0.29
CA THR A 69 -17.46 5.87 -0.98
C THR A 69 -17.52 7.30 -0.44
N SER A 70 -16.41 8.04 -0.48
CA SER A 70 -16.29 9.42 -0.01
C SER A 70 -17.36 10.35 -0.61
N GLU A 71 -17.73 10.16 -1.89
CA GLU A 71 -18.77 10.94 -2.53
C GLU A 71 -20.15 10.68 -1.92
N GLN A 72 -20.45 9.42 -1.59
CA GLN A 72 -21.71 9.06 -0.94
C GLN A 72 -21.73 9.50 0.51
N GLN A 73 -20.63 9.37 1.21
CA GLN A 73 -20.46 9.89 2.58
C GLN A 73 -20.66 11.41 2.60
N GLN A 74 -20.08 12.14 1.65
CA GLN A 74 -20.29 13.58 1.51
C GLN A 74 -21.76 13.91 1.24
N LEU A 75 -22.40 13.21 0.33
CA LEU A 75 -23.82 13.40 -0.02
C LEU A 75 -24.71 13.23 1.22
N ILE A 76 -24.46 12.19 2.01
CA ILE A 76 -25.22 11.92 3.25
C ILE A 76 -24.93 12.99 4.29
N ALA A 77 -23.66 13.31 4.53
CA ALA A 77 -23.26 14.30 5.52
C ALA A 77 -23.79 15.71 5.22
N GLU A 78 -23.83 16.13 3.96
CA GLU A 78 -24.40 17.41 3.54
C GLU A 78 -25.92 17.44 3.72
N SER A 79 -26.60 16.32 3.39
CA SER A 79 -28.06 16.18 3.44
C SER A 79 -28.61 15.87 4.82
N ALA A 80 -27.77 15.38 5.74
CA ALA A 80 -28.15 15.05 7.10
C ALA A 80 -28.43 16.31 7.94
N THR A 81 -29.40 16.21 8.83
CA THR A 81 -29.58 17.20 9.88
C THR A 81 -28.43 17.13 10.91
N ASN A 82 -28.24 18.19 11.66
CA ASN A 82 -27.21 18.21 12.72
C ASN A 82 -27.36 17.07 13.73
N ALA A 83 -28.59 16.66 14.02
CA ALA A 83 -28.88 15.59 14.98
C ALA A 83 -28.58 14.20 14.36
N GLU A 84 -28.90 14.00 13.07
CA GLU A 84 -28.58 12.76 12.36
C GLU A 84 -27.07 12.60 12.22
N LEU A 85 -26.36 13.65 11.79
CA LEU A 85 -24.91 13.62 11.63
C LEU A 85 -24.19 13.38 12.96
N LYS A 86 -24.67 14.04 14.05
CA LYS A 86 -24.13 13.79 15.38
C LYS A 86 -24.32 12.34 15.80
N ALA A 87 -25.52 11.78 15.63
CA ALA A 87 -25.81 10.41 16.01
C ALA A 87 -24.94 9.41 15.22
N LEU A 88 -24.71 9.68 13.92
CA LEU A 88 -23.87 8.86 13.08
C LEU A 88 -22.41 8.85 13.56
N VAL A 89 -21.84 10.02 13.81
CA VAL A 89 -20.45 10.16 14.29
C VAL A 89 -20.27 9.62 15.73
N ASP A 90 -21.27 9.77 16.57
CA ASP A 90 -21.23 9.23 17.95
C ASP A 90 -21.29 7.68 17.97
N ASP A 91 -21.82 7.05 16.91
CA ASP A 91 -21.97 5.58 16.79
C ASP A 91 -20.81 4.94 15.98
N MET A 92 -19.97 5.73 15.28
CA MET A 92 -18.78 5.24 14.54
C MET A 92 -17.58 5.06 15.48
N PHE A 93 -16.68 4.17 15.14
CA PHE A 93 -15.37 4.09 15.77
C PHE A 93 -14.50 5.30 15.39
N MET A 94 -13.46 5.56 16.19
CA MET A 94 -12.70 6.81 16.04
C MET A 94 -11.85 6.83 14.77
N ASP A 95 -11.27 5.72 14.38
CA ASP A 95 -10.56 5.52 13.11
C ASP A 95 -11.46 5.82 11.91
N ASP A 96 -12.60 5.13 11.78
CA ASP A 96 -13.63 5.40 10.75
C ASP A 96 -14.06 6.88 10.71
N THR A 97 -14.20 7.49 11.89
CA THR A 97 -14.57 8.92 11.99
C THR A 97 -13.47 9.82 11.45
N VAL A 98 -12.21 9.48 11.69
CA VAL A 98 -11.04 10.25 11.22
C VAL A 98 -10.89 10.09 9.72
N ASP A 99 -10.92 8.86 9.21
CA ASP A 99 -10.82 8.55 7.79
C ASP A 99 -11.91 9.27 6.99
N PHE A 100 -13.16 9.18 7.46
CA PHE A 100 -14.25 9.97 6.89
C PHE A 100 -13.94 11.47 6.85
N LEU A 101 -13.40 12.05 7.92
CA LEU A 101 -13.16 13.50 7.99
C LEU A 101 -11.95 13.94 7.15
N GLU A 102 -10.94 13.12 6.99
CA GLU A 102 -9.76 13.43 6.16
C GLU A 102 -10.13 13.57 4.69
N GLU A 103 -11.10 12.79 4.22
CA GLU A 103 -11.59 12.82 2.85
C GLU A 103 -12.65 13.92 2.61
N MET A 104 -13.18 14.54 3.65
CA MET A 104 -14.30 15.46 3.53
C MET A 104 -13.90 16.92 3.27
N PRO A 105 -14.69 17.66 2.47
CA PRO A 105 -14.52 19.09 2.32
C PRO A 105 -14.65 19.84 3.65
N ALA A 106 -13.91 20.94 3.79
CA ALA A 106 -13.82 21.71 5.03
C ALA A 106 -15.19 22.18 5.62
N ASN A 107 -16.22 22.33 4.78
CA ASN A 107 -17.59 22.64 5.24
C ASN A 107 -18.24 21.47 6.00
N VAL A 108 -18.00 20.24 5.56
CA VAL A 108 -18.50 19.02 6.22
C VAL A 108 -17.73 18.80 7.52
N VAL A 109 -16.40 18.84 7.49
CA VAL A 109 -15.54 18.76 8.68
C VAL A 109 -15.99 19.77 9.75
N LYS A 110 -16.21 21.03 9.35
CA LYS A 110 -16.70 22.06 10.26
C LYS A 110 -18.09 21.74 10.82
N LYS A 111 -19.00 21.18 10.00
CA LYS A 111 -20.34 20.79 10.43
C LYS A 111 -20.29 19.68 11.48
N VAL A 112 -19.44 18.66 11.26
CA VAL A 112 -19.21 17.57 12.23
C VAL A 112 -18.65 18.11 13.53
N LEU A 113 -17.53 18.84 13.49
CA LEU A 113 -16.88 19.40 14.68
C LEU A 113 -17.75 20.37 15.49
N GLN A 114 -18.68 21.08 14.85
CA GLN A 114 -19.60 21.98 15.53
C GLN A 114 -20.70 21.21 16.28
N ASN A 115 -21.08 20.02 15.82
CA ASN A 115 -22.15 19.21 16.40
C ASN A 115 -21.63 18.16 17.38
N ALA A 116 -20.35 17.78 17.30
CA ALA A 116 -19.69 16.89 18.25
C ALA A 116 -19.60 17.52 19.64
N ASP A 117 -19.64 16.72 20.68
CA ASP A 117 -19.40 17.17 22.04
C ASP A 117 -17.95 17.64 22.24
N GLU A 118 -17.65 18.26 23.39
CA GLU A 118 -16.31 18.83 23.64
C GLU A 118 -15.23 17.73 23.73
N GLY A 119 -15.57 16.56 24.26
CA GLY A 119 -14.65 15.41 24.36
C GLY A 119 -14.34 14.85 22.99
N THR A 120 -15.35 14.44 22.24
CA THR A 120 -15.24 13.90 20.88
C THR A 120 -14.50 14.86 19.95
N ARG A 121 -14.86 16.15 19.97
CA ARG A 121 -14.17 17.17 19.17
C ARG A 121 -12.69 17.29 19.51
N LYS A 122 -12.34 17.22 20.81
CA LYS A 122 -10.92 17.28 21.21
C LYS A 122 -10.16 16.05 20.71
N THR A 123 -10.78 14.88 20.79
CA THR A 123 -10.19 13.64 20.32
C THR A 123 -10.01 13.68 18.79
N ILE A 124 -11.03 14.00 18.02
CA ILE A 124 -10.95 14.16 16.57
C ILE A 124 -9.82 15.12 16.19
N ASN A 125 -9.77 16.32 16.81
CA ASN A 125 -8.68 17.27 16.52
C ASN A 125 -7.29 16.74 16.92
N GLN A 126 -7.19 15.86 17.90
CA GLN A 126 -5.93 15.22 18.25
C GLN A 126 -5.51 14.23 17.14
N PHE A 127 -6.43 13.43 16.63
CA PHE A 127 -6.18 12.46 15.57
C PHE A 127 -5.78 13.14 14.26
N LEU A 128 -6.52 14.13 13.82
CA LEU A 128 -6.21 14.94 12.62
C LEU A 128 -4.87 15.71 12.71
N ASN A 129 -4.19 15.71 13.85
CA ASN A 129 -2.85 16.26 14.01
C ASN A 129 -1.74 15.19 13.98
N TYR A 130 -2.06 13.90 13.94
CA TYR A 130 -1.04 12.90 13.69
C TYR A 130 -0.56 12.99 12.24
N PRO A 131 0.69 12.59 11.95
CA PRO A 131 1.14 12.51 10.56
C PRO A 131 0.26 11.53 9.76
N GLU A 132 -0.08 11.87 8.54
CA GLU A 132 -0.68 10.94 7.59
C GLU A 132 0.19 9.67 7.47
N ASN A 133 -0.42 8.51 7.25
CA ASN A 133 0.25 7.21 7.12
C ASN A 133 1.09 6.83 8.36
N SER A 134 0.65 7.23 9.56
CA SER A 134 1.30 6.87 10.82
C SER A 134 0.42 5.97 11.68
N ALA A 135 1.01 5.24 12.64
CA ALA A 135 0.24 4.46 13.61
C ALA A 135 -0.78 5.31 14.38
N GLY A 136 -0.54 6.61 14.52
CA GLY A 136 -1.45 7.53 15.19
C GLY A 136 -2.68 7.89 14.37
N SER A 137 -2.59 7.92 13.02
CA SER A 137 -3.75 8.15 12.14
C SER A 137 -4.61 6.89 11.99
N LEU A 138 -4.02 5.70 12.03
CA LEU A 138 -4.73 4.42 11.88
C LEU A 138 -5.36 3.87 13.16
N MET A 139 -4.97 4.36 14.34
CA MET A 139 -5.39 3.73 15.59
C MET A 139 -6.82 4.09 15.95
N THR A 140 -7.52 3.16 16.62
CA THR A 140 -8.77 3.40 17.34
C THR A 140 -8.55 3.53 18.85
N ILE A 141 -9.47 4.19 19.56
CA ILE A 141 -9.44 4.32 21.02
C ILE A 141 -10.43 3.37 21.73
N GLU A 142 -11.19 2.63 20.96
CA GLU A 142 -12.20 1.69 21.43
C GLU A 142 -11.59 0.33 21.77
N TYR A 143 -10.64 0.30 22.69
CA TYR A 143 -9.96 -0.91 23.17
C TYR A 143 -10.33 -1.27 24.62
N VAL A 144 -9.99 -2.50 25.04
CA VAL A 144 -10.12 -2.95 26.41
C VAL A 144 -8.78 -2.78 27.15
N ASP A 145 -8.77 -1.90 28.14
CA ASP A 145 -7.66 -1.75 29.08
C ASP A 145 -7.99 -2.40 30.43
N LEU A 146 -7.03 -3.15 30.98
CA LEU A 146 -7.12 -3.80 32.26
C LEU A 146 -6.00 -3.33 33.17
N HIS A 147 -6.28 -3.16 34.45
CA HIS A 147 -5.22 -2.91 35.41
C HIS A 147 -4.53 -4.21 35.84
N ASP A 148 -3.23 -4.18 36.01
CA ASP A 148 -2.39 -5.32 36.37
C ASP A 148 -2.78 -5.98 37.72
N TYR A 149 -3.39 -5.23 38.65
CA TYR A 149 -3.91 -5.70 39.93
C TYR A 149 -5.32 -6.28 39.90
N PHE A 150 -5.99 -6.30 38.74
CA PHE A 150 -7.31 -6.92 38.67
C PHE A 150 -7.19 -8.44 38.82
N THR A 151 -8.24 -9.04 39.40
CA THR A 151 -8.43 -10.49 39.29
C THR A 151 -9.09 -10.84 37.96
N VAL A 152 -8.94 -12.08 37.50
CA VAL A 152 -9.61 -12.57 36.28
C VAL A 152 -11.12 -12.34 36.34
N ARG A 153 -11.76 -12.61 37.50
CA ARG A 153 -13.19 -12.34 37.72
C ARG A 153 -13.51 -10.86 37.43
N LYS A 154 -12.74 -9.94 38.03
CA LYS A 154 -12.97 -8.49 37.87
C LYS A 154 -12.75 -8.05 36.40
N ALA A 155 -11.74 -8.60 35.74
CA ALA A 155 -11.46 -8.32 34.34
C ALA A 155 -12.62 -8.81 33.43
N MET A 156 -13.10 -10.03 33.65
CA MET A 156 -14.25 -10.57 32.89
C MET A 156 -15.53 -9.77 33.12
N ASP A 157 -15.78 -9.32 34.36
CA ASP A 157 -16.94 -8.49 34.68
C ASP A 157 -16.81 -7.09 34.07
N TYR A 158 -15.59 -6.58 33.92
CA TYR A 158 -15.30 -5.32 33.23
C TYR A 158 -15.57 -5.46 31.73
N ILE A 159 -15.01 -6.50 31.10
CA ILE A 159 -15.18 -6.78 29.65
C ILE A 159 -16.68 -6.97 29.32
N ARG A 160 -17.46 -7.69 30.13
CA ARG A 160 -18.90 -7.87 29.91
C ARG A 160 -19.70 -6.57 29.92
N ARG A 161 -19.22 -5.56 30.65
CA ARG A 161 -19.91 -4.26 30.76
C ARG A 161 -19.49 -3.27 29.69
N THR A 162 -18.25 -3.31 29.26
CA THR A 162 -17.66 -2.29 28.39
C THR A 162 -17.34 -2.80 26.99
N GLY A 163 -17.28 -4.11 26.79
CA GLY A 163 -16.79 -4.71 25.55
C GLY A 163 -17.75 -4.61 24.36
N ILE A 164 -18.99 -4.19 24.58
CA ILE A 164 -19.95 -4.02 23.48
C ILE A 164 -19.61 -2.80 22.61
N ASP A 165 -18.97 -1.78 23.22
CA ASP A 165 -18.58 -0.54 22.55
C ASP A 165 -17.07 -0.54 22.24
N LYS A 166 -16.45 -1.73 22.03
CA LYS A 166 -15.03 -1.88 21.78
C LYS A 166 -14.80 -2.59 20.46
N GLU A 167 -13.85 -2.10 19.72
CA GLU A 167 -13.41 -2.65 18.43
C GLU A 167 -13.10 -4.15 18.56
N THR A 168 -12.30 -4.50 19.55
CA THR A 168 -12.00 -5.89 19.86
C THR A 168 -11.92 -6.16 21.36
N VAL A 169 -12.32 -7.38 21.75
CA VAL A 169 -12.11 -7.92 23.10
C VAL A 169 -11.15 -9.09 23.13
N TYR A 170 -10.65 -9.54 21.96
CA TYR A 170 -9.80 -10.73 21.87
C TYR A 170 -8.44 -10.52 22.54
N THR A 171 -7.87 -9.32 22.41
CA THR A 171 -6.67 -8.89 23.11
C THR A 171 -6.99 -7.73 24.03
N CYS A 172 -6.75 -7.92 25.33
CA CYS A 172 -6.88 -6.87 26.33
C CYS A 172 -5.50 -6.39 26.74
N TYR A 173 -5.31 -5.08 26.74
CA TYR A 173 -4.02 -4.49 27.10
C TYR A 173 -3.97 -4.18 28.59
N VAL A 174 -2.83 -4.40 29.22
CA VAL A 174 -2.68 -4.22 30.65
C VAL A 174 -1.86 -2.96 30.92
N ILE A 175 -2.40 -2.08 31.73
CA ILE A 175 -1.80 -0.80 32.08
C ILE A 175 -1.56 -0.69 33.59
N ASP A 176 -0.59 0.14 33.95
CA ASP A 176 -0.35 0.55 35.34
C ASP A 176 -1.21 1.78 35.71
N ASP A 177 -1.05 2.26 36.95
CA ASP A 177 -1.78 3.45 37.44
C ASP A 177 -1.41 4.75 36.70
N GLN A 178 -0.32 4.76 35.92
CA GLN A 178 0.09 5.89 35.07
C GLN A 178 -0.32 5.72 33.60
N ARG A 179 -1.15 4.72 33.29
CA ARG A 179 -1.59 4.32 31.95
C ARG A 179 -0.47 3.80 31.05
N LYS A 180 0.69 3.41 31.62
CA LYS A 180 1.76 2.80 30.84
C LYS A 180 1.41 1.37 30.50
N LEU A 181 1.72 0.99 29.28
CA LEU A 181 1.55 -0.37 28.81
C LEU A 181 2.56 -1.29 29.51
N VAL A 182 2.07 -2.28 30.28
CA VAL A 182 2.88 -3.22 31.06
C VAL A 182 2.68 -4.67 30.66
N GLY A 183 1.62 -4.98 29.93
CA GLY A 183 1.30 -6.34 29.51
C GLY A 183 0.14 -6.40 28.53
N GLN A 184 -0.11 -7.60 28.03
CA GLN A 184 -1.33 -7.95 27.30
C GLN A 184 -1.84 -9.30 27.78
N VAL A 185 -3.15 -9.52 27.65
CA VAL A 185 -3.75 -10.82 27.96
C VAL A 185 -4.87 -11.11 26.95
N SER A 186 -4.84 -12.28 26.33
CA SER A 186 -5.92 -12.69 25.44
C SER A 186 -7.17 -13.10 26.21
N LEU A 187 -8.36 -12.85 25.62
CA LEU A 187 -9.64 -13.32 26.16
C LEU A 187 -9.61 -14.84 26.42
N ARG A 188 -8.99 -15.61 25.52
CA ARG A 188 -8.76 -17.06 25.72
C ARG A 188 -8.05 -17.36 27.02
N LYS A 189 -6.99 -16.58 27.36
CA LYS A 189 -6.21 -16.81 28.59
C LYS A 189 -7.03 -16.44 29.83
N LEU A 190 -7.86 -15.40 29.76
CA LEU A 190 -8.81 -15.02 30.82
C LEU A 190 -9.86 -16.10 31.06
N ILE A 191 -10.41 -16.74 30.01
CA ILE A 191 -11.42 -17.78 30.14
C ILE A 191 -10.86 -19.04 30.79
N ILE A 192 -9.60 -19.39 30.52
CA ILE A 192 -8.96 -20.62 31.03
C ILE A 192 -8.39 -20.43 32.44
N ALA A 193 -7.98 -19.23 32.81
CA ALA A 193 -7.33 -18.95 34.08
C ALA A 193 -8.33 -19.03 35.26
N PRO A 194 -7.86 -19.39 36.47
CA PRO A 194 -8.70 -19.33 37.67
C PRO A 194 -9.21 -17.92 37.92
N GLU A 195 -10.46 -17.77 38.31
CA GLU A 195 -11.11 -16.48 38.56
C GLU A 195 -10.39 -15.59 39.62
N SER A 196 -9.69 -16.27 40.57
CA SER A 196 -8.92 -15.60 41.62
C SER A 196 -7.50 -15.21 41.20
N ALA A 197 -7.02 -15.64 40.05
CA ALA A 197 -5.68 -15.28 39.56
C ALA A 197 -5.60 -13.77 39.30
N CYS A 198 -4.43 -13.18 39.55
CA CYS A 198 -4.18 -11.77 39.26
C CYS A 198 -3.76 -11.62 37.79
N ILE A 199 -4.17 -10.54 37.13
CA ILE A 199 -3.81 -10.26 35.72
C ILE A 199 -2.29 -10.20 35.57
N ARG A 200 -1.59 -9.57 36.52
CA ARG A 200 -0.11 -9.49 36.54
C ARG A 200 0.56 -10.86 36.45
N ASP A 201 -0.04 -11.91 37.02
CA ASP A 201 0.55 -13.24 37.07
C ASP A 201 0.33 -14.04 35.77
N ILE A 202 -0.64 -13.62 34.97
CA ILE A 202 -1.06 -14.32 33.74
C ILE A 202 -0.80 -13.53 32.47
N MET A 203 -0.55 -12.21 32.54
CA MET A 203 -0.29 -11.38 31.38
C MET A 203 1.01 -11.78 30.66
N ASP A 204 1.10 -11.44 29.39
CA ASP A 204 2.34 -11.48 28.65
C ASP A 204 2.99 -10.09 28.70
N THR A 205 4.25 -10.04 29.10
CA THR A 205 5.01 -8.78 29.20
C THR A 205 5.91 -8.52 27.99
N ASN A 206 6.05 -9.51 27.10
CA ASN A 206 6.77 -9.32 25.85
C ASN A 206 5.79 -8.86 24.77
N ILE A 207 5.54 -7.56 24.72
CA ILE A 207 4.53 -6.95 23.88
C ILE A 207 5.20 -6.28 22.68
N VAL A 208 4.65 -6.50 21.50
CA VAL A 208 4.92 -5.65 20.33
C VAL A 208 3.97 -4.46 20.42
N SER A 209 4.50 -3.24 20.29
CA SER A 209 3.72 -2.01 20.32
C SER A 209 4.32 -1.00 19.36
N ALA A 210 3.47 -0.18 18.75
CA ALA A 210 3.85 0.92 17.89
C ALA A 210 3.84 2.25 18.68
N VAL A 211 4.62 3.21 18.22
CA VAL A 211 4.53 4.60 18.69
C VAL A 211 3.65 5.39 17.71
N THR A 212 2.88 6.36 18.19
CA THR A 212 1.96 7.17 17.35
C THR A 212 2.59 7.79 16.10
N THR A 213 3.92 7.90 16.04
CA THR A 213 4.66 8.46 14.90
C THR A 213 5.33 7.41 14.03
N ASP A 214 5.12 6.14 14.31
CA ASP A 214 5.68 5.05 13.50
C ASP A 214 4.93 4.98 12.17
N ASP A 215 5.67 4.67 11.11
CA ASP A 215 5.15 4.54 9.76
C ASP A 215 4.21 3.32 9.65
N GLN A 216 3.10 3.46 8.93
CA GLN A 216 2.11 2.40 8.77
C GLN A 216 2.68 1.13 8.12
N GLU A 217 3.62 1.26 7.15
CA GLU A 217 4.26 0.12 6.52
C GLU A 217 5.08 -0.68 7.54
N ALA A 218 5.79 0.01 8.45
CA ALA A 218 6.55 -0.65 9.52
C ALA A 218 5.62 -1.38 10.51
N VAL A 219 4.47 -0.81 10.84
CA VAL A 219 3.45 -1.45 11.67
C VAL A 219 2.86 -2.68 10.98
N ALA A 220 2.55 -2.59 9.69
CA ALA A 220 2.05 -3.71 8.89
C ALA A 220 3.06 -4.87 8.82
N ASP A 221 4.36 -4.54 8.73
CA ASP A 221 5.43 -5.53 8.81
C ASP A 221 5.48 -6.25 10.17
N ASP A 222 5.23 -5.55 11.27
CA ASP A 222 5.15 -6.16 12.61
C ASP A 222 3.95 -7.10 12.72
N PHE A 223 2.78 -6.75 12.19
CA PHE A 223 1.63 -7.65 12.13
C PHE A 223 1.96 -8.94 11.41
N ARG A 224 2.57 -8.85 10.23
CA ARG A 224 2.98 -10.01 9.43
C ARG A 224 4.04 -10.86 10.13
N ARG A 225 5.02 -10.22 10.78
CA ARG A 225 6.17 -10.90 11.40
C ARG A 225 5.79 -11.66 12.66
N TYR A 226 4.86 -11.13 13.43
CA TYR A 226 4.48 -11.68 14.74
C TYR A 226 3.09 -12.32 14.76
N ASP A 227 2.42 -12.45 13.59
CA ASP A 227 1.07 -13.00 13.43
C ASP A 227 0.06 -12.32 14.37
N LEU A 228 0.08 -10.98 14.41
CA LEU A 228 -0.75 -10.20 15.32
C LEU A 228 -2.16 -10.01 14.77
N THR A 229 -3.13 -9.89 15.67
CA THR A 229 -4.52 -9.52 15.36
C THR A 229 -4.84 -8.10 15.77
N SER A 230 -4.06 -7.55 16.71
CA SER A 230 -4.08 -6.14 17.09
C SER A 230 -2.74 -5.74 17.70
N VAL A 231 -2.39 -4.46 17.61
CA VAL A 231 -1.17 -3.85 18.17
C VAL A 231 -1.55 -2.68 19.05
N ALA A 232 -0.90 -2.59 20.23
CA ALA A 232 -1.02 -1.41 21.08
C ALA A 232 -0.28 -0.23 20.47
N VAL A 233 -0.90 0.94 20.45
CA VAL A 233 -0.25 2.20 20.08
C VAL A 233 0.01 3.02 21.34
N CYS A 234 1.26 3.44 21.50
CA CYS A 234 1.71 4.19 22.68
C CYS A 234 2.20 5.59 22.31
N ASP A 235 2.14 6.49 23.27
CA ASP A 235 2.85 7.76 23.18
C ASP A 235 4.35 7.60 23.47
N LYS A 236 5.11 8.70 23.36
CA LYS A 236 6.56 8.72 23.64
C LYS A 236 6.93 8.36 25.09
N GLU A 237 5.96 8.42 26.03
CA GLU A 237 6.13 8.04 27.43
C GLU A 237 5.66 6.60 27.72
N ASN A 238 5.38 5.83 26.67
CA ASN A 238 4.88 4.45 26.73
C ASN A 238 3.48 4.34 27.39
N ARG A 239 2.64 5.37 27.25
CA ARG A 239 1.24 5.28 27.66
C ARG A 239 0.40 4.76 26.51
N LEU A 240 -0.48 3.84 26.81
CA LEU A 240 -1.43 3.31 25.84
C LEU A 240 -2.42 4.41 25.41
N VAL A 241 -2.45 4.72 24.13
CA VAL A 241 -3.32 5.76 23.55
C VAL A 241 -4.34 5.21 22.56
N GLY A 242 -4.06 4.07 21.94
CA GLY A 242 -4.95 3.41 20.99
C GLY A 242 -4.50 1.99 20.67
N ILE A 243 -5.19 1.37 19.75
CA ILE A 243 -4.84 0.10 19.12
C ILE A 243 -5.03 0.20 17.61
N ILE A 244 -4.36 -0.65 16.86
CA ILE A 244 -4.63 -0.89 15.44
C ILE A 244 -5.03 -2.35 15.30
N THR A 245 -6.00 -2.65 14.47
CA THR A 245 -6.50 -4.01 14.25
C THR A 245 -6.02 -4.57 12.91
N ILE A 246 -6.26 -5.85 12.67
CA ILE A 246 -5.72 -6.55 11.47
C ILE A 246 -6.47 -6.18 10.21
N ASP A 247 -7.74 -5.83 10.30
CA ASP A 247 -8.59 -5.38 9.20
C ASP A 247 -8.04 -4.10 8.57
N ASP A 248 -7.76 -3.04 9.37
CA ASP A 248 -7.11 -1.82 8.90
C ASP A 248 -5.75 -2.09 8.25
N ILE A 249 -4.98 -2.99 8.86
CA ILE A 249 -3.65 -3.36 8.33
C ILE A 249 -3.74 -4.12 7.00
N VAL A 250 -4.80 -4.86 6.74
CA VAL A 250 -5.00 -5.50 5.43
C VAL A 250 -5.16 -4.45 4.34
N ASP A 251 -5.90 -3.37 4.61
CA ASP A 251 -6.07 -2.26 3.68
C ASP A 251 -4.75 -1.49 3.49
N VAL A 252 -4.04 -1.18 4.57
CA VAL A 252 -2.69 -0.59 4.50
C VAL A 252 -1.75 -1.42 3.62
N ILE A 253 -1.72 -2.75 3.80
CA ILE A 253 -0.87 -3.63 2.98
C ILE A 253 -1.25 -3.56 1.49
N GLN A 254 -2.53 -3.44 1.17
CA GLN A 254 -3.01 -3.32 -0.21
C GLN A 254 -2.61 -1.97 -0.81
N ASP A 255 -2.77 -0.88 -0.07
CA ASP A 255 -2.46 0.48 -0.50
C ASP A 255 -0.96 0.67 -0.70
N GLU A 256 -0.12 0.22 0.23
CA GLU A 256 1.34 0.24 0.09
C GLU A 256 1.81 -0.59 -1.12
N ASN A 257 1.24 -1.78 -1.35
CA ASN A 257 1.55 -2.56 -2.55
C ASN A 257 1.12 -1.82 -3.83
N THR A 258 -0.01 -1.14 -3.82
CA THR A 258 -0.52 -0.37 -4.97
C THR A 258 0.36 0.86 -5.21
N GLU A 259 0.77 1.54 -4.15
CA GLU A 259 1.71 2.67 -4.19
C GLU A 259 3.06 2.23 -4.79
N ASP A 260 3.63 1.14 -4.30
CA ASP A 260 4.87 0.55 -4.79
C ASP A 260 4.80 0.22 -6.30
N ILE A 261 3.70 -0.40 -6.75
CA ILE A 261 3.48 -0.71 -8.17
C ILE A 261 3.42 0.57 -9.00
N LYS A 262 2.72 1.61 -8.54
CA LYS A 262 2.64 2.91 -9.22
C LYS A 262 4.02 3.58 -9.29
N LYS A 263 4.77 3.61 -8.19
CA LYS A 263 6.14 4.14 -8.12
C LYS A 263 7.09 3.39 -9.06
N MET A 264 7.04 2.05 -9.07
CA MET A 264 7.83 1.21 -9.97
C MET A 264 7.51 1.44 -11.45
N ALA A 265 6.31 1.88 -11.77
CA ALA A 265 5.89 2.29 -13.12
C ALA A 265 6.19 3.75 -13.45
N ALA A 266 6.85 4.50 -12.54
CA ALA A 266 7.05 5.95 -12.64
C ALA A 266 5.74 6.73 -12.79
N ILE A 267 4.76 6.40 -11.97
CA ILE A 267 3.47 7.09 -11.83
C ILE A 267 3.43 7.67 -10.42
N ILE A 268 3.01 8.92 -10.27
CA ILE A 268 2.76 9.51 -8.95
C ILE A 268 1.54 8.79 -8.35
N PRO A 269 1.64 8.23 -7.14
CA PRO A 269 0.52 7.56 -6.48
C PRO A 269 -0.69 8.48 -6.29
N SER A 270 -1.88 7.90 -6.28
CA SER A 270 -3.14 8.56 -5.92
C SER A 270 -4.13 7.50 -5.46
N ASP A 271 -4.98 7.83 -4.54
CA ASP A 271 -5.97 6.91 -3.95
C ASP A 271 -7.32 6.96 -4.71
N GLU A 272 -7.39 7.78 -5.79
CA GLU A 272 -8.59 7.90 -6.61
C GLU A 272 -8.91 6.60 -7.39
N ASP A 273 -10.16 6.20 -7.39
CA ASP A 273 -10.68 5.11 -8.24
C ASP A 273 -10.47 5.45 -9.73
N TYR A 274 -9.85 4.53 -10.46
CA TYR A 274 -9.49 4.72 -11.88
C TYR A 274 -10.68 5.12 -12.76
N MET A 275 -11.86 4.54 -12.53
CA MET A 275 -13.05 4.81 -13.35
C MET A 275 -13.65 6.20 -13.09
N LYS A 276 -13.46 6.73 -11.88
CA LYS A 276 -13.97 8.04 -11.46
C LYS A 276 -12.96 9.17 -11.70
N THR A 277 -11.67 8.82 -11.77
CA THR A 277 -10.58 9.80 -11.97
C THR A 277 -10.69 10.51 -13.31
N SER A 278 -10.58 11.83 -13.31
CA SER A 278 -10.59 12.62 -14.53
C SER A 278 -9.35 12.36 -15.39
N VAL A 279 -9.49 12.45 -16.72
CA VAL A 279 -8.35 12.34 -17.65
C VAL A 279 -7.24 13.32 -17.31
N TRP A 280 -7.57 14.52 -16.84
CA TRP A 280 -6.57 15.55 -16.48
C TRP A 280 -5.81 15.18 -15.22
N SER A 281 -6.46 14.57 -14.22
CA SER A 281 -5.79 14.02 -13.02
C SER A 281 -4.84 12.91 -13.42
N LEU A 282 -5.27 11.94 -14.22
CA LEU A 282 -4.39 10.85 -14.72
C LEU A 282 -3.18 11.39 -15.50
N VAL A 283 -3.35 12.45 -16.29
CA VAL A 283 -2.24 13.11 -16.99
C VAL A 283 -1.29 13.77 -16.00
N ALA A 284 -1.80 14.45 -14.96
CA ALA A 284 -0.98 15.10 -13.95
C ALA A 284 -0.09 14.11 -13.19
N HIS A 285 -0.57 12.91 -12.92
CA HIS A 285 0.20 11.87 -12.22
C HIS A 285 1.26 11.17 -13.10
N ARG A 286 1.12 11.19 -14.42
CA ARG A 286 2.03 10.50 -15.35
C ARG A 286 3.01 11.45 -16.05
N LEU A 287 2.55 12.65 -16.42
CA LEU A 287 3.29 13.59 -17.26
C LEU A 287 4.65 14.02 -16.68
N PRO A 288 4.78 14.35 -15.38
CA PRO A 288 6.05 14.78 -14.82
C PRO A 288 7.18 13.76 -15.03
N TRP A 289 6.90 12.49 -14.77
CA TRP A 289 7.87 11.42 -14.98
C TRP A 289 8.18 11.19 -16.47
N LEU A 290 7.16 11.22 -17.34
CA LEU A 290 7.38 11.09 -18.79
C LEU A 290 8.26 12.23 -19.34
N MET A 291 8.07 13.46 -18.85
CA MET A 291 8.91 14.60 -19.22
C MET A 291 10.36 14.42 -18.72
N LEU A 292 10.54 13.97 -17.49
CA LEU A 292 11.88 13.68 -16.95
C LEU A 292 12.60 12.63 -17.79
N LEU A 293 11.93 11.53 -18.13
CA LEU A 293 12.48 10.45 -18.94
C LEU A 293 12.78 10.92 -20.39
N MET A 294 11.95 11.77 -20.96
CA MET A 294 12.19 12.37 -22.28
C MET A 294 13.45 13.26 -22.27
N ILE A 295 13.64 14.07 -21.24
CA ILE A 295 14.86 14.87 -21.08
C ILE A 295 16.08 13.95 -20.95
N SER A 296 15.96 12.89 -20.16
CA SER A 296 17.01 11.89 -19.96
C SER A 296 17.40 11.17 -21.24
N ALA A 297 16.45 10.93 -22.17
CA ALA A 297 16.73 10.33 -23.48
C ALA A 297 17.65 11.18 -24.37
N THR A 298 17.84 12.48 -24.06
CA THR A 298 18.82 13.32 -24.78
C THR A 298 20.25 12.84 -24.58
N PHE A 299 20.58 12.23 -23.44
CA PHE A 299 21.90 11.62 -23.21
C PHE A 299 22.17 10.48 -24.20
N THR A 300 21.19 9.59 -24.39
CA THR A 300 21.25 8.49 -25.36
C THR A 300 21.45 9.01 -26.77
N SER A 301 20.70 10.05 -27.17
CA SER A 301 20.85 10.69 -28.47
C SER A 301 22.26 11.30 -28.68
N THR A 302 22.80 11.95 -27.64
CA THR A 302 24.13 12.55 -27.67
C THR A 302 25.22 11.49 -27.84
N ILE A 303 25.11 10.32 -27.20
CA ILE A 303 26.01 9.21 -27.35
C ILE A 303 25.98 8.71 -28.81
N ILE A 304 24.81 8.48 -29.39
CA ILE A 304 24.64 8.04 -30.77
C ILE A 304 25.31 9.03 -31.75
N THR A 305 25.06 10.31 -31.58
CA THR A 305 25.64 11.35 -32.42
C THR A 305 27.19 11.41 -32.32
N HIS A 306 27.73 11.19 -31.10
CA HIS A 306 29.19 11.16 -30.92
C HIS A 306 29.86 10.05 -31.71
N PHE A 307 29.19 8.92 -31.93
CA PHE A 307 29.69 7.77 -32.69
C PHE A 307 29.15 7.73 -34.13
N GLU A 308 28.66 8.82 -34.69
CA GLU A 308 28.10 8.89 -36.05
C GLU A 308 29.09 8.42 -37.13
N THR A 309 30.38 8.76 -37.01
CA THR A 309 31.43 8.34 -37.96
C THR A 309 31.59 6.82 -37.98
N LEU A 310 31.53 6.17 -36.83
CA LEU A 310 31.58 4.70 -36.72
C LEU A 310 30.34 4.07 -37.37
N LEU A 311 29.15 4.62 -37.11
CA LEU A 311 27.91 4.14 -37.68
C LEU A 311 27.84 4.33 -39.19
N SER A 312 28.37 5.41 -39.73
CA SER A 312 28.44 5.63 -41.19
C SER A 312 29.39 4.67 -41.87
N GLY A 313 30.45 4.20 -41.17
CA GLY A 313 31.36 3.15 -41.67
C GLY A 313 30.75 1.75 -41.64
N ALA A 314 29.78 1.50 -40.78
CA ALA A 314 29.13 0.21 -40.60
C ALA A 314 27.63 0.35 -40.28
N VAL A 315 26.87 0.84 -41.26
CA VAL A 315 25.41 1.16 -41.10
C VAL A 315 24.60 -0.01 -40.54
N LEU A 316 25.00 -1.25 -40.78
CA LEU A 316 24.31 -2.43 -40.27
C LEU A 316 24.31 -2.51 -38.73
N LEU A 317 25.30 -1.88 -38.07
CA LEU A 317 25.34 -1.83 -36.58
C LEU A 317 24.13 -1.09 -36.00
N THR A 318 23.62 -0.08 -36.70
CA THR A 318 22.44 0.69 -36.24
C THR A 318 21.21 -0.18 -36.05
N ALA A 319 21.06 -1.22 -36.88
CA ALA A 319 19.90 -2.13 -36.80
C ALA A 319 19.85 -2.97 -35.51
N PHE A 320 20.98 -3.13 -34.81
CA PHE A 320 21.05 -3.92 -33.59
C PHE A 320 20.90 -3.08 -32.31
N ILE A 321 20.97 -1.74 -32.40
CA ILE A 321 20.83 -0.83 -31.24
C ILE A 321 19.54 -1.09 -30.47
N PRO A 322 18.33 -1.12 -31.08
CA PRO A 322 17.08 -1.33 -30.32
C PRO A 322 17.09 -2.66 -29.57
N MET A 323 17.58 -3.73 -30.16
CA MET A 323 17.64 -5.04 -29.53
C MET A 323 18.59 -5.05 -28.31
N LEU A 324 19.74 -4.39 -28.40
CA LEU A 324 20.71 -4.32 -27.30
C LEU A 324 20.14 -3.52 -26.12
N MET A 325 19.54 -2.38 -26.41
CA MET A 325 18.92 -1.53 -25.40
C MET A 325 17.74 -2.26 -24.70
N ASP A 326 16.81 -2.82 -25.47
CA ASP A 326 15.67 -3.54 -24.95
C ASP A 326 16.08 -4.74 -24.08
N SER A 327 17.01 -5.56 -24.56
CA SER A 327 17.50 -6.74 -23.81
C SER A 327 18.20 -6.34 -22.50
N ALA A 328 18.98 -5.27 -22.53
CA ALA A 328 19.68 -4.76 -21.36
C ALA A 328 18.70 -4.11 -20.36
N GLY A 329 17.80 -3.26 -20.84
CA GLY A 329 16.75 -2.63 -20.04
C GLY A 329 15.88 -3.65 -19.31
N ASN A 330 15.42 -4.67 -20.05
CA ASN A 330 14.61 -5.75 -19.46
C ASN A 330 15.39 -6.54 -18.40
N SER A 331 16.67 -6.84 -18.64
CA SER A 331 17.50 -7.56 -17.67
C SER A 331 17.73 -6.75 -16.39
N GLY A 332 18.01 -5.47 -16.52
CA GLY A 332 18.18 -4.56 -15.39
C GLY A 332 16.88 -4.39 -14.58
N SER A 333 15.75 -4.23 -15.27
CA SER A 333 14.43 -4.11 -14.65
C SER A 333 14.04 -5.37 -13.88
N GLN A 334 14.25 -6.56 -14.43
CA GLN A 334 13.97 -7.82 -13.72
C GLN A 334 14.77 -7.94 -12.42
N THR A 335 16.06 -7.60 -12.44
CA THR A 335 16.89 -7.60 -11.24
C THR A 335 16.38 -6.56 -10.23
N SER A 336 16.06 -5.35 -10.69
CA SER A 336 15.62 -4.28 -9.82
C SER A 336 14.32 -4.62 -9.09
N VAL A 337 13.30 -5.06 -9.82
CA VAL A 337 12.02 -5.46 -9.23
C VAL A 337 12.22 -6.57 -8.21
N THR A 338 13.09 -7.55 -8.51
CA THR A 338 13.42 -8.63 -7.57
C THR A 338 14.09 -8.08 -6.30
N VAL A 339 15.07 -7.19 -6.44
CA VAL A 339 15.80 -6.61 -5.31
C VAL A 339 14.89 -5.69 -4.48
N ILE A 340 14.08 -4.83 -5.11
CA ILE A 340 13.12 -3.95 -4.45
C ILE A 340 12.16 -4.78 -3.61
N ARG A 341 11.53 -5.80 -4.20
CA ARG A 341 10.59 -6.67 -3.49
C ARG A 341 11.21 -7.38 -2.29
N ASN A 342 12.41 -7.91 -2.44
CA ASN A 342 13.10 -8.58 -1.32
C ASN A 342 13.59 -7.59 -0.24
N LEU A 343 13.87 -6.33 -0.60
CA LEU A 343 14.15 -5.25 0.36
C LEU A 343 12.89 -4.83 1.14
N ALA A 344 11.74 -4.76 0.48
CA ALA A 344 10.45 -4.47 1.09
C ALA A 344 10.00 -5.61 2.02
N LEU A 345 10.21 -6.87 1.62
CA LEU A 345 9.89 -8.03 2.47
C LEU A 345 10.87 -8.27 3.63
N GLY A 346 11.94 -7.45 3.74
CA GLY A 346 12.98 -7.66 4.76
C GLY A 346 13.84 -8.92 4.56
N GLU A 347 13.73 -9.61 3.42
CA GLU A 347 14.55 -10.78 3.09
C GLU A 347 16.00 -10.40 2.75
N ILE A 348 16.21 -9.16 2.28
CA ILE A 348 17.51 -8.55 2.01
C ILE A 348 17.68 -7.35 2.93
N GLU A 349 18.74 -7.35 3.74
CA GLU A 349 19.15 -6.17 4.49
C GLU A 349 20.25 -5.40 3.76
N LEU A 350 20.43 -4.11 4.10
CA LEU A 350 21.49 -3.28 3.50
C LEU A 350 22.90 -3.87 3.66
N ARG A 351 23.15 -4.64 4.72
CA ARG A 351 24.44 -5.32 4.95
C ARG A 351 24.69 -6.49 3.98
N ASP A 352 23.65 -7.03 3.37
CA ASP A 352 23.76 -8.20 2.48
C ASP A 352 24.11 -7.84 1.02
N TRP A 353 24.23 -6.55 0.70
CA TRP A 353 24.49 -6.09 -0.67
C TRP A 353 25.63 -6.84 -1.40
N PRO A 354 26.77 -7.23 -0.78
CA PRO A 354 27.80 -7.94 -1.54
C PRO A 354 27.39 -9.35 -1.93
N ARG A 355 26.60 -10.03 -1.09
CA ARG A 355 26.07 -11.37 -1.36
C ARG A 355 25.04 -11.33 -2.47
N VAL A 356 24.15 -10.35 -2.42
CA VAL A 356 23.12 -10.13 -3.45
C VAL A 356 23.80 -9.82 -4.79
N LEU A 357 24.78 -8.92 -4.81
CA LEU A 357 25.54 -8.57 -6.01
C LEU A 357 26.25 -9.77 -6.62
N ILE A 358 26.93 -10.61 -5.82
CA ILE A 358 27.61 -11.81 -6.30
C ILE A 358 26.60 -12.79 -6.91
N LYS A 359 25.43 -12.95 -6.29
CA LYS A 359 24.34 -13.80 -6.79
C LYS A 359 23.82 -13.29 -8.13
N GLU A 360 23.54 -11.99 -8.24
CA GLU A 360 23.06 -11.35 -9.47
C GLU A 360 24.11 -11.39 -10.59
N ILE A 361 25.39 -11.23 -10.30
CA ILE A 361 26.46 -11.44 -11.27
C ILE A 361 26.46 -12.89 -11.77
N GLY A 362 26.25 -13.86 -10.90
CA GLY A 362 26.14 -15.27 -11.31
C GLY A 362 24.96 -15.50 -12.27
N VAL A 363 23.80 -14.92 -11.97
CA VAL A 363 22.61 -14.95 -12.84
C VAL A 363 22.91 -14.25 -14.17
N ALA A 364 23.54 -13.07 -14.13
CA ALA A 364 23.88 -12.27 -15.29
C ALA A 364 24.83 -13.01 -16.26
N VAL A 365 25.84 -13.70 -15.74
CA VAL A 365 26.78 -14.46 -16.56
C VAL A 365 26.09 -15.62 -17.30
N VAL A 366 25.24 -16.38 -16.59
CA VAL A 366 24.51 -17.51 -17.19
C VAL A 366 23.48 -17.02 -18.21
N SER A 367 22.63 -16.05 -17.82
CA SER A 367 21.59 -15.49 -18.69
C SER A 367 22.20 -14.75 -19.90
N GLY A 368 23.21 -13.93 -19.64
CA GLY A 368 23.94 -13.21 -20.69
C GLY A 368 24.63 -14.14 -21.70
N ALA A 369 25.26 -15.22 -21.24
CA ALA A 369 25.86 -16.22 -22.14
C ALA A 369 24.81 -16.94 -22.98
N ALA A 370 23.67 -17.30 -22.39
CA ALA A 370 22.58 -17.93 -23.12
C ALA A 370 21.99 -16.98 -24.19
N LEU A 371 21.70 -15.73 -23.80
CA LEU A 371 21.18 -14.71 -24.72
C LEU A 371 22.17 -14.41 -25.84
N ALA A 372 23.48 -14.27 -25.55
CA ALA A 372 24.51 -14.02 -26.52
C ALA A 372 24.63 -15.18 -27.53
N LEU A 373 24.57 -16.43 -27.05
CA LEU A 373 24.61 -17.62 -27.91
C LEU A 373 23.40 -17.69 -28.86
N VAL A 374 22.20 -17.52 -28.30
CA VAL A 374 20.95 -17.53 -29.09
C VAL A 374 20.97 -16.41 -30.12
N ASN A 375 21.37 -15.20 -29.73
CA ASN A 375 21.47 -14.06 -30.64
C ASN A 375 22.52 -14.28 -31.74
N PHE A 376 23.68 -14.84 -31.43
CA PHE A 376 24.70 -15.17 -32.40
C PHE A 376 24.17 -16.14 -33.44
N LEU A 377 23.54 -17.23 -33.03
CA LEU A 377 22.90 -18.19 -33.92
C LEU A 377 21.80 -17.55 -34.76
N ARG A 378 20.96 -16.73 -34.16
CA ARG A 378 19.89 -15.99 -34.85
C ARG A 378 20.47 -15.11 -35.97
N ILE A 379 21.52 -14.34 -35.69
CA ILE A 379 22.13 -13.44 -36.68
C ILE A 379 22.69 -14.26 -37.83
N ILE A 380 23.43 -15.34 -37.58
CA ILE A 380 24.02 -16.18 -38.63
C ILE A 380 22.94 -16.88 -39.47
N ILE A 381 21.87 -17.35 -38.86
CA ILE A 381 20.85 -18.14 -39.60
C ILE A 381 19.91 -17.23 -40.41
N PHE A 382 19.49 -16.09 -39.82
CA PHE A 382 18.43 -15.28 -40.41
C PHE A 382 18.91 -13.98 -41.08
N THR A 383 20.21 -13.61 -40.91
CA THR A 383 20.73 -12.38 -41.52
C THR A 383 21.98 -12.72 -42.34
N ASN A 384 22.09 -12.14 -43.54
CA ASN A 384 23.30 -12.27 -44.38
C ASN A 384 24.45 -11.37 -43.88
N THR A 385 24.74 -11.43 -42.60
CA THR A 385 25.70 -10.55 -41.92
C THR A 385 27.04 -11.27 -41.73
N SER A 386 28.13 -10.50 -41.74
CA SER A 386 29.45 -11.08 -41.49
C SER A 386 29.54 -11.69 -40.08
N MET A 387 30.26 -12.80 -39.96
CA MET A 387 30.51 -13.48 -38.69
C MET A 387 31.13 -12.54 -37.64
N MET A 388 31.88 -11.54 -38.07
CA MET A 388 32.53 -10.55 -37.23
C MET A 388 31.52 -9.61 -36.57
N ILE A 389 30.52 -9.13 -37.33
CA ILE A 389 29.43 -8.31 -36.81
C ILE A 389 28.56 -9.12 -35.84
N ALA A 390 28.24 -10.38 -36.19
CA ALA A 390 27.49 -11.27 -35.30
C ALA A 390 28.22 -11.46 -33.95
N ALA A 391 29.56 -11.62 -33.98
CA ALA A 391 30.37 -11.73 -32.77
C ALA A 391 30.37 -10.42 -31.95
N VAL A 392 30.57 -9.26 -32.60
CA VAL A 392 30.52 -7.94 -31.93
C VAL A 392 29.20 -7.74 -31.21
N VAL A 393 28.09 -7.95 -31.90
CA VAL A 393 26.76 -7.75 -31.33
C VAL A 393 26.48 -8.71 -30.16
N SER A 394 26.90 -9.98 -30.29
CA SER A 394 26.63 -10.98 -29.24
C SER A 394 27.54 -10.81 -28.02
N VAL A 395 28.80 -10.41 -28.19
CA VAL A 395 29.71 -10.08 -27.09
C VAL A 395 29.20 -8.81 -26.36
N THR A 396 28.74 -7.81 -27.13
CA THR A 396 28.12 -6.63 -26.55
C THR A 396 26.92 -7.01 -25.73
N LEU A 397 26.01 -7.83 -26.26
CA LEU A 397 24.80 -8.27 -25.52
C LEU A 397 25.19 -8.96 -24.21
N PHE A 398 26.20 -9.81 -24.21
CA PHE A 398 26.71 -10.44 -22.98
C PHE A 398 27.19 -9.41 -21.95
N CYS A 399 28.03 -8.45 -22.38
CA CYS A 399 28.56 -7.43 -21.48
C CYS A 399 27.44 -6.48 -20.94
N THR A 400 26.52 -6.08 -21.82
CA THR A 400 25.42 -5.16 -21.43
C THR A 400 24.46 -5.80 -20.47
N VAL A 401 24.12 -7.09 -20.62
CA VAL A 401 23.28 -7.82 -19.65
C VAL A 401 23.94 -7.86 -18.26
N ILE A 402 25.24 -8.12 -18.20
CA ILE A 402 25.95 -8.13 -16.91
C ILE A 402 25.88 -6.75 -16.23
N ILE A 403 26.17 -5.69 -16.97
CA ILE A 403 26.17 -4.33 -16.42
C ILE A 403 24.74 -3.91 -16.05
N ALA A 404 23.75 -4.26 -16.85
CA ALA A 404 22.36 -3.98 -16.59
C ALA A 404 21.90 -4.60 -15.26
N MET A 405 22.22 -5.86 -15.02
CA MET A 405 21.84 -6.55 -13.78
C MET A 405 22.62 -6.01 -12.57
N ILE A 406 23.89 -5.62 -12.74
CA ILE A 406 24.66 -4.94 -11.67
C ILE A 406 24.02 -3.60 -11.32
N VAL A 407 23.66 -2.78 -12.30
CA VAL A 407 22.99 -1.49 -12.10
C VAL A 407 21.62 -1.71 -11.44
N GLY A 408 20.82 -2.65 -11.95
CA GLY A 408 19.51 -3.02 -11.39
C GLY A 408 19.57 -3.51 -9.95
N CYS A 409 20.68 -4.14 -9.56
CA CYS A 409 20.92 -4.57 -8.18
C CYS A 409 21.33 -3.40 -7.27
N LEU A 410 22.31 -2.59 -7.71
CA LEU A 410 22.93 -1.59 -6.85
C LEU A 410 22.10 -0.31 -6.66
N LEU A 411 21.31 0.08 -7.66
CA LEU A 411 20.52 1.31 -7.60
C LEU A 411 19.47 1.29 -6.48
N PRO A 412 18.59 0.27 -6.34
CA PRO A 412 17.61 0.22 -5.24
C PRO A 412 18.27 0.14 -3.87
N ILE A 413 19.34 -0.65 -3.73
CA ILE A 413 20.09 -0.77 -2.46
C ILE A 413 20.73 0.58 -2.10
N GLY A 414 21.27 1.28 -3.10
CA GLY A 414 21.83 2.61 -2.92
C GLY A 414 20.79 3.65 -2.52
N ALA A 415 19.61 3.62 -3.13
CA ALA A 415 18.48 4.49 -2.79
C ALA A 415 18.05 4.29 -1.32
N LYS A 416 17.80 3.07 -0.91
CA LYS A 416 17.46 2.73 0.49
C LYS A 416 18.53 3.20 1.48
N LYS A 417 19.80 3.10 1.11
CA LYS A 417 20.92 3.53 1.97
C LYS A 417 20.95 5.04 2.21
N ILE A 418 20.51 5.86 1.26
CA ILE A 418 20.48 7.32 1.37
C ILE A 418 19.10 7.83 1.81
N GLY A 419 18.17 6.93 2.17
CA GLY A 419 16.86 7.28 2.67
C GLY A 419 15.82 7.59 1.58
N PHE A 420 16.08 7.21 0.31
CA PHE A 420 15.09 7.26 -0.76
C PHE A 420 14.36 5.92 -0.89
N ASP A 421 13.10 5.99 -1.25
CA ASP A 421 12.29 4.82 -1.55
C ASP A 421 12.89 4.04 -2.74
N PRO A 422 13.23 2.74 -2.56
CA PRO A 422 13.78 1.92 -3.62
C PRO A 422 12.84 1.75 -4.82
N ALA A 423 11.51 1.80 -4.61
CA ALA A 423 10.51 1.62 -5.66
C ALA A 423 10.62 2.68 -6.77
N VAL A 424 10.99 3.91 -6.41
CA VAL A 424 11.22 4.99 -7.36
C VAL A 424 12.41 4.71 -8.31
N MET A 425 13.38 3.89 -7.89
CA MET A 425 14.54 3.49 -8.69
C MET A 425 14.25 2.28 -9.60
N ALA A 426 13.00 1.99 -9.89
CA ALA A 426 12.60 0.85 -10.69
C ALA A 426 12.74 1.08 -12.22
N SER A 427 11.98 0.36 -12.98
CA SER A 427 12.14 0.11 -14.41
C SER A 427 12.52 1.33 -15.28
N PRO A 428 11.82 2.48 -15.26
CA PRO A 428 12.10 3.56 -16.21
C PRO A 428 13.43 4.29 -15.97
N MET A 429 13.85 4.44 -14.71
CA MET A 429 15.16 5.05 -14.42
C MET A 429 16.31 4.10 -14.77
N ILE A 430 16.14 2.82 -14.48
CA ILE A 430 17.15 1.81 -14.80
C ILE A 430 17.33 1.70 -16.31
N THR A 431 16.25 1.59 -17.08
CA THR A 431 16.34 1.50 -18.54
C THR A 431 17.13 2.66 -19.11
N THR A 432 16.88 3.90 -18.67
CA THR A 432 17.61 5.07 -19.17
C THR A 432 19.10 5.01 -18.87
N ILE A 433 19.51 4.61 -17.67
CA ILE A 433 20.93 4.49 -17.29
C ILE A 433 21.58 3.33 -18.06
N VAL A 434 20.88 2.21 -18.11
CA VAL A 434 21.37 0.99 -18.79
C VAL A 434 21.49 1.20 -20.30
N ASP A 435 20.58 1.94 -20.93
CA ASP A 435 20.63 2.28 -22.35
C ASP A 435 21.88 3.08 -22.68
N ALA A 436 22.19 4.11 -21.90
CA ALA A 436 23.41 4.89 -22.09
C ALA A 436 24.67 4.03 -21.92
N CYS A 437 24.73 3.19 -20.88
CA CYS A 437 25.83 2.28 -20.65
C CYS A 437 25.99 1.26 -21.82
N SER A 438 24.87 0.68 -22.27
CA SER A 438 24.82 -0.31 -23.34
C SER A 438 25.34 0.23 -24.65
N LEU A 439 24.93 1.45 -25.00
CA LEU A 439 25.43 2.11 -26.20
C LEU A 439 26.93 2.41 -26.13
N MET A 440 27.41 2.92 -25.01
CA MET A 440 28.83 3.16 -24.81
C MET A 440 29.65 1.87 -24.99
N ILE A 441 29.21 0.79 -24.35
CA ILE A 441 29.88 -0.51 -24.45
C ILE A 441 29.83 -1.03 -25.91
N TYR A 442 28.68 -0.91 -26.56
CA TYR A 442 28.48 -1.32 -27.92
C TYR A 442 29.47 -0.64 -28.87
N PHE A 443 29.54 0.67 -28.81
CA PHE A 443 30.41 1.43 -29.67
C PHE A 443 31.92 1.21 -29.37
N LEU A 444 32.28 1.05 -28.09
CA LEU A 444 33.65 0.72 -27.70
C LEU A 444 34.08 -0.66 -28.22
N ILE A 445 33.21 -1.68 -28.08
CA ILE A 445 33.49 -3.03 -28.59
C ILE A 445 33.56 -3.02 -30.13
N ALA A 446 32.60 -2.35 -30.78
CA ALA A 446 32.55 -2.24 -32.23
C ALA A 446 33.80 -1.54 -32.79
N SER A 447 34.19 -0.40 -32.22
CA SER A 447 35.40 0.34 -32.60
C SER A 447 36.64 -0.51 -32.42
N THR A 448 36.78 -1.21 -31.29
CA THR A 448 37.96 -2.03 -31.00
C THR A 448 38.08 -3.23 -31.91
N ILE A 449 36.99 -3.95 -32.20
CA ILE A 449 37.01 -5.20 -32.99
C ILE A 449 37.02 -4.92 -34.50
N LEU A 450 36.30 -3.89 -34.95
CA LEU A 450 36.20 -3.55 -36.37
C LEU A 450 37.34 -2.61 -36.84
N GLY A 451 38.09 -2.00 -35.91
CA GLY A 451 39.19 -1.10 -36.22
C GLY A 451 38.72 0.25 -36.82
N LEU A 452 37.50 0.70 -36.47
CA LEU A 452 36.84 1.91 -36.98
C LEU A 452 37.02 3.09 -36.03
#